data_bb225b44eec5717940f50785423f7437
#
_entry.id   bb225b44eec5717940f50785423f7437
#
_cell.length_a   1.000
_cell.length_b   1.000
_cell.length_c   1.000
_cell.angle_alpha   90.00
_cell.angle_beta   90.00
_cell.angle_gamma   90.00
#
_symmetry.space_group_name_H-M   'P 1'
#
loop_
_entity.id
_entity.type
_entity.pdbx_description
1 polymer ?
#
loop_
_entity_poly.entity_id
_entity_poly.type
_entity_poly.pdbx_seq_one_letter_code
_entity_poly.pdbx_strand_id
1 'polypeptide(L)'
;MRSIQHFFSWALALFLIAMFVQSTFHPLPNPPAGQVKFFDLAGENIVFQTIAERSRYDIFEPTGRVLTGILEVLAALLLFLPFTRRAGAFLSSLILFGAIGLHVSPWLGREVPLSLAAGETATDGGALFSLAIAMLVASLLIMAVHPRRMRQY
;
A
#
# COMPACT_ATOMS: atom_id res chain seq x y z
N MET A 1 16.45 25.55 7.49
CA MET A 1 15.07 25.10 7.18
C MET A 1 15.01 24.12 6.01
N ARG A 2 15.60 24.39 4.83
CA ARG A 2 15.56 23.47 3.66
C ARG A 2 16.18 22.07 3.96
N SER A 3 17.28 22.00 4.70
CA SER A 3 17.90 20.71 5.10
C SER A 3 16.96 19.82 5.89
N ILE A 4 16.25 20.38 6.87
CA ILE A 4 15.30 19.66 7.71
C ILE A 4 14.12 19.13 6.86
N GLN A 5 13.59 19.95 5.96
CA GLN A 5 12.52 19.52 5.04
C GLN A 5 12.98 18.36 4.14
N HIS A 6 14.22 18.42 3.63
CA HIS A 6 14.78 17.33 2.83
C HIS A 6 14.91 16.05 3.65
N PHE A 7 15.41 16.13 4.88
CA PHE A 7 15.54 14.97 5.77
C PHE A 7 14.17 14.32 6.01
N PHE A 8 13.17 15.09 6.44
CA PHE A 8 11.83 14.56 6.67
C PHE A 8 11.20 13.98 5.41
N SER A 9 11.35 14.67 4.27
CA SER A 9 10.86 14.17 2.99
C SER A 9 11.49 12.83 2.61
N TRP A 10 12.78 12.62 2.89
CA TRP A 10 13.45 11.33 2.65
C TRP A 10 13.01 10.25 3.63
N ALA A 11 12.92 10.56 4.91
CA ALA A 11 12.49 9.60 5.91
C ALA A 11 11.07 9.05 5.61
N LEU A 12 10.13 9.95 5.30
CA LEU A 12 8.77 9.58 4.94
C LEU A 12 8.71 8.81 3.60
N ALA A 13 9.51 9.22 2.61
CA ALA A 13 9.55 8.52 1.33
C ALA A 13 10.11 7.10 1.47
N LEU A 14 11.20 6.93 2.21
CA LEU A 14 11.80 5.61 2.47
C LEU A 14 10.84 4.70 3.24
N PHE A 15 10.10 5.24 4.20
CA PHE A 15 9.04 4.50 4.89
C PHE A 15 8.00 3.98 3.90
N LEU A 16 7.43 4.84 3.05
CA LEU A 16 6.43 4.42 2.06
C LEU A 16 6.99 3.42 1.05
N ILE A 17 8.20 3.65 0.54
CA ILE A 17 8.88 2.73 -0.38
C ILE A 17 9.04 1.36 0.27
N ALA A 18 9.54 1.31 1.50
CA ALA A 18 9.73 0.05 2.22
C ALA A 18 8.41 -0.71 2.38
N MET A 19 7.31 -0.02 2.73
CA MET A 19 6.01 -0.64 2.88
C MET A 19 5.44 -1.17 1.55
N PHE A 20 5.54 -0.40 0.47
CA PHE A 20 5.10 -0.84 -0.85
C PHE A 20 5.92 -2.03 -1.38
N VAL A 21 7.24 -1.98 -1.23
CA VAL A 21 8.12 -3.10 -1.61
C VAL A 21 7.80 -4.34 -0.78
N GLN A 22 7.58 -4.17 0.52
CA GLN A 22 7.22 -5.26 1.43
C GLN A 22 5.86 -5.89 1.04
N SER A 23 4.85 -5.09 0.73
CA SER A 23 3.51 -5.59 0.38
C SER A 23 3.46 -6.25 -1.02
N THR A 24 4.35 -5.85 -1.92
CA THR A 24 4.36 -6.32 -3.30
C THR A 24 5.26 -7.54 -3.50
N PHE A 25 6.47 -7.51 -2.96
CA PHE A 25 7.50 -8.53 -3.20
C PHE A 25 7.86 -9.37 -1.97
N HIS A 26 7.57 -8.88 -0.76
CA HIS A 26 7.94 -9.49 0.50
C HIS A 26 9.40 -9.96 0.53
N PRO A 27 10.39 -9.04 0.44
CA PRO A 27 11.80 -9.40 0.24
C PRO A 27 12.44 -10.10 1.44
N LEU A 28 11.73 -10.25 2.55
CA LEU A 28 12.20 -10.98 3.72
C LEU A 28 12.22 -12.49 3.46
N PRO A 29 13.13 -13.24 4.06
CA PRO A 29 13.15 -14.69 3.96
C PRO A 29 11.82 -15.32 4.39
N ASN A 30 11.38 -16.34 3.66
CA ASN A 30 10.15 -17.08 3.93
C ASN A 30 8.90 -16.18 4.02
N PRO A 31 8.49 -15.53 2.94
CA PRO A 31 7.28 -14.73 2.94
C PRO A 31 6.08 -15.61 3.31
N PRO A 32 5.13 -15.11 4.12
CA PRO A 32 3.93 -15.87 4.43
C PRO A 32 3.10 -16.10 3.17
N ALA A 33 2.60 -17.34 3.00
CA ALA A 33 1.72 -17.67 1.90
C ALA A 33 0.46 -16.78 1.91
N GLY A 34 0.03 -16.37 0.74
CA GLY A 34 -1.18 -15.56 0.60
C GLY A 34 -1.05 -14.08 0.98
N GLN A 35 0.19 -13.56 1.08
CA GLN A 35 0.45 -12.16 1.43
C GLN A 35 1.38 -11.42 0.47
N VAL A 36 1.76 -12.04 -0.67
CA VAL A 36 2.72 -11.47 -1.61
C VAL A 36 2.06 -11.19 -2.95
N LYS A 37 1.81 -9.92 -3.26
CA LYS A 37 0.98 -9.55 -4.41
C LYS A 37 1.45 -10.13 -5.75
N PHE A 38 2.76 -10.19 -5.99
CA PHE A 38 3.28 -10.66 -7.29
C PHE A 38 3.57 -12.16 -7.34
N PHE A 39 3.71 -12.82 -6.20
CA PHE A 39 4.14 -14.22 -6.17
C PHE A 39 3.05 -15.19 -5.73
N ASP A 40 1.97 -14.71 -5.11
CA ASP A 40 0.83 -15.56 -4.81
C ASP A 40 0.14 -16.02 -6.11
N LEU A 41 -0.28 -17.27 -6.15
CA LEU A 41 -1.11 -17.78 -7.23
C LEU A 41 -2.53 -17.19 -7.15
N ALA A 42 -3.29 -17.37 -8.23
CA ALA A 42 -4.69 -16.92 -8.27
C ALA A 42 -5.52 -17.61 -7.17
N GLY A 43 -6.22 -16.83 -6.37
CA GLY A 43 -7.01 -17.34 -5.24
C GLY A 43 -6.25 -17.55 -3.93
N GLU A 44 -4.94 -17.32 -3.90
CA GLU A 44 -4.14 -17.52 -2.68
C GLU A 44 -4.01 -16.25 -1.83
N ASN A 45 -4.10 -15.07 -2.45
CA ASN A 45 -3.89 -13.83 -1.69
C ASN A 45 -5.05 -13.54 -0.75
N ILE A 46 -4.79 -13.58 0.55
CA ILE A 46 -5.81 -13.50 1.60
C ILE A 46 -6.65 -12.23 1.48
N VAL A 47 -6.02 -11.07 1.28
CA VAL A 47 -6.72 -9.78 1.20
C VAL A 47 -7.63 -9.72 -0.02
N PHE A 48 -7.08 -9.96 -1.21
CA PHE A 48 -7.80 -9.80 -2.47
C PHE A 48 -8.82 -10.91 -2.69
N GLN A 49 -8.54 -12.13 -2.24
CA GLN A 49 -9.50 -13.23 -2.27
C GLN A 49 -10.69 -12.94 -1.33
N THR A 50 -10.43 -12.45 -0.11
CA THR A 50 -11.51 -12.03 0.80
C THR A 50 -12.41 -10.97 0.17
N ILE A 51 -11.82 -9.98 -0.53
CA ILE A 51 -12.59 -8.95 -1.21
C ILE A 51 -13.41 -9.56 -2.36
N ALA A 52 -12.82 -10.40 -3.20
CA ALA A 52 -13.50 -11.05 -4.33
C ALA A 52 -14.71 -11.87 -3.86
N GLU A 53 -14.52 -12.71 -2.84
CA GLU A 53 -15.59 -13.56 -2.30
C GLU A 53 -16.74 -12.75 -1.70
N ARG A 54 -16.44 -11.76 -0.87
CA ARG A 54 -17.47 -10.96 -0.19
C ARG A 54 -18.15 -9.95 -1.10
N SER A 55 -17.45 -9.40 -2.09
CA SER A 55 -18.02 -8.49 -3.08
C SER A 55 -18.73 -9.21 -4.22
N ARG A 56 -18.40 -10.49 -4.47
CA ARG A 56 -18.78 -11.29 -5.63
C ARG A 56 -18.29 -10.74 -6.97
N TYR A 57 -17.15 -10.02 -6.94
CA TYR A 57 -16.48 -9.51 -8.13
C TYR A 57 -15.11 -10.16 -8.29
N ASP A 58 -14.99 -11.10 -9.22
CA ASP A 58 -13.75 -11.86 -9.50
C ASP A 58 -12.59 -10.99 -10.00
N ILE A 59 -12.89 -9.75 -10.41
CA ILE A 59 -11.87 -8.81 -10.88
C ILE A 59 -10.85 -8.44 -9.80
N PHE A 60 -11.19 -8.58 -8.53
CA PHE A 60 -10.26 -8.25 -7.44
C PHE A 60 -9.10 -9.24 -7.34
N GLU A 61 -9.33 -10.53 -7.64
CA GLU A 61 -8.30 -11.57 -7.60
C GLU A 61 -8.35 -12.39 -8.90
N PRO A 62 -7.25 -12.50 -9.68
CA PRO A 62 -5.91 -11.94 -9.44
C PRO A 62 -5.71 -10.51 -9.99
N THR A 63 -6.62 -9.99 -10.84
CA THR A 63 -6.39 -8.77 -11.63
C THR A 63 -6.19 -7.53 -10.75
N GLY A 64 -7.07 -7.28 -9.80
CA GLY A 64 -6.99 -6.14 -8.88
C GLY A 64 -5.73 -6.19 -8.02
N ARG A 65 -5.34 -7.38 -7.57
CA ARG A 65 -4.10 -7.62 -6.83
C ARG A 65 -2.87 -7.21 -7.63
N VAL A 66 -2.74 -7.74 -8.84
CA VAL A 66 -1.59 -7.45 -9.71
C VAL A 66 -1.55 -5.97 -10.08
N LEU A 67 -2.68 -5.38 -10.44
CA LEU A 67 -2.78 -3.95 -10.75
C LEU A 67 -2.35 -3.08 -9.56
N THR A 68 -2.82 -3.41 -8.35
CA THR A 68 -2.42 -2.70 -7.14
C THR A 68 -0.90 -2.81 -6.92
N GLY A 69 -0.32 -3.99 -7.09
CA GLY A 69 1.13 -4.18 -7.00
C GLY A 69 1.90 -3.32 -8.03
N ILE A 70 1.43 -3.25 -9.27
CA ILE A 70 2.04 -2.38 -10.29
C ILE A 70 1.99 -0.91 -9.88
N LEU A 71 0.85 -0.43 -9.37
CA LEU A 71 0.70 0.95 -8.89
C LEU A 71 1.59 1.24 -7.68
N GLU A 72 1.75 0.29 -6.76
CA GLU A 72 2.66 0.40 -5.62
C GLU A 72 4.14 0.52 -6.05
N VAL A 73 4.57 -0.30 -7.01
CA VAL A 73 5.92 -0.21 -7.59
C VAL A 73 6.13 1.14 -8.27
N LEU A 74 5.18 1.58 -9.07
CA LEU A 74 5.24 2.90 -9.73
C LEU A 74 5.33 4.03 -8.68
N ALA A 75 4.50 3.98 -7.64
CA ALA A 75 4.55 4.95 -6.55
C ALA A 75 5.91 4.94 -5.85
N ALA A 76 6.47 3.77 -5.55
CA ALA A 76 7.79 3.62 -4.94
C ALA A 76 8.91 4.24 -5.80
N LEU A 77 8.90 3.98 -7.11
CA LEU A 77 9.85 4.56 -8.06
C LEU A 77 9.74 6.10 -8.12
N LEU A 78 8.52 6.63 -8.18
CA LEU A 78 8.27 8.07 -8.17
C LEU A 78 8.68 8.74 -6.85
N LEU A 79 8.50 8.06 -5.72
CA LEU A 79 8.93 8.53 -4.40
C LEU A 79 10.45 8.55 -4.27
N PHE A 80 11.14 7.57 -4.85
CA PHE A 80 12.59 7.47 -4.80
C PHE A 80 13.27 8.63 -5.52
N LEU A 81 12.72 9.07 -6.65
CA LEU A 81 13.28 10.17 -7.43
C LEU A 81 12.84 11.52 -6.85
N PRO A 82 13.78 12.40 -6.40
CA PRO A 82 13.41 13.65 -5.74
C PRO A 82 12.55 14.59 -6.56
N PHE A 83 12.68 14.57 -7.90
CA PHE A 83 11.92 15.46 -8.78
C PHE A 83 10.49 14.99 -9.06
N THR A 84 10.18 13.71 -8.86
CA THR A 84 8.83 13.14 -9.02
C THR A 84 8.17 12.79 -7.69
N ARG A 85 8.84 13.00 -6.57
CA ARG A 85 8.39 12.57 -5.24
C ARG A 85 6.99 13.05 -4.87
N ARG A 86 6.61 14.27 -5.27
CA ARG A 86 5.23 14.75 -5.03
C ARG A 86 4.20 13.98 -5.83
N ALA A 87 4.52 13.62 -7.08
CA ALA A 87 3.65 12.78 -7.90
C ALA A 87 3.54 11.36 -7.30
N GLY A 88 4.67 10.81 -6.81
CA GLY A 88 4.68 9.54 -6.08
C GLY A 88 3.83 9.59 -4.82
N ALA A 89 3.94 10.65 -4.03
CA ALA A 89 3.12 10.84 -2.83
C ALA A 89 1.63 10.99 -3.16
N PHE A 90 1.30 11.68 -4.24
CA PHE A 90 -0.09 11.78 -4.71
C PHE A 90 -0.64 10.42 -5.15
N LEU A 91 0.11 9.66 -5.95
CA LEU A 91 -0.29 8.31 -6.33
C LEU A 91 -0.44 7.39 -5.12
N SER A 92 0.51 7.46 -4.17
CA SER A 92 0.41 6.74 -2.89
C SER A 92 -0.89 7.07 -2.14
N SER A 93 -1.25 8.36 -2.08
CA SER A 93 -2.50 8.78 -1.44
C SER A 93 -3.72 8.16 -2.11
N LEU A 94 -3.77 8.09 -3.43
CA LEU A 94 -4.90 7.46 -4.15
C LEU A 94 -5.01 5.97 -3.85
N ILE A 95 -3.88 5.24 -3.87
CA ILE A 95 -3.84 3.80 -3.53
C ILE A 95 -4.35 3.59 -2.11
N LEU A 96 -3.86 4.39 -1.16
CA LEU A 96 -4.19 4.27 0.26
C LEU A 96 -5.63 4.68 0.58
N PHE A 97 -6.19 5.67 -0.11
CA PHE A 97 -7.62 5.98 -0.03
C PHE A 97 -8.47 4.80 -0.50
N GLY A 98 -8.09 4.15 -1.60
CA GLY A 98 -8.75 2.94 -2.06
C GLY A 98 -8.67 1.80 -1.04
N ALA A 99 -7.48 1.55 -0.49
CA ALA A 99 -7.27 0.54 0.54
C ALA A 99 -8.11 0.81 1.80
N ILE A 100 -8.08 2.05 2.33
CA ILE A 100 -8.90 2.44 3.47
C ILE A 100 -10.40 2.29 3.15
N GLY A 101 -10.82 2.67 1.94
CA GLY A 101 -12.18 2.48 1.48
C GLY A 101 -12.63 1.02 1.53
N LEU A 102 -11.77 0.08 1.11
CA LEU A 102 -12.02 -1.35 1.23
C LEU A 102 -12.11 -1.80 2.69
N HIS A 103 -11.24 -1.31 3.56
CA HIS A 103 -11.27 -1.64 4.99
C HIS A 103 -12.52 -1.12 5.73
N VAL A 104 -13.10 0.00 5.32
CA VAL A 104 -14.36 0.49 5.91
C VAL A 104 -15.60 -0.07 5.22
N SER A 105 -15.42 -0.81 4.12
CA SER A 105 -16.50 -1.49 3.40
C SER A 105 -16.79 -2.86 4.04
N PRO A 106 -17.97 -3.46 3.74
CA PRO A 106 -18.27 -4.83 4.16
C PRO A 106 -17.44 -5.88 3.41
N TRP A 107 -16.73 -5.50 2.35
CA TRP A 107 -15.98 -6.44 1.52
C TRP A 107 -14.66 -6.90 2.17
N LEU A 108 -13.94 -6.03 2.86
CA LEU A 108 -12.72 -6.41 3.57
C LEU A 108 -12.93 -6.35 5.09
N GLY A 109 -13.41 -5.21 5.58
CA GLY A 109 -13.51 -4.94 7.01
C GLY A 109 -12.21 -4.38 7.59
N ARG A 110 -12.27 -3.89 8.82
CA ARG A 110 -11.12 -3.30 9.50
C ARG A 110 -10.08 -4.33 9.90
N GLU A 111 -10.53 -5.55 10.21
CA GLU A 111 -9.69 -6.68 10.56
C GLU A 111 -9.67 -7.67 9.41
N VAL A 112 -8.49 -8.03 8.96
CA VAL A 112 -8.28 -8.94 7.84
C VAL A 112 -8.06 -10.34 8.37
N PRO A 113 -8.70 -11.38 7.80
CA PRO A 113 -8.41 -12.77 8.16
C PRO A 113 -6.92 -13.10 7.99
N LEU A 114 -6.38 -13.93 8.84
CA LEU A 114 -5.00 -14.43 8.70
C LEU A 114 -4.92 -15.69 7.84
N SER A 115 -6.06 -16.30 7.52
CA SER A 115 -6.15 -17.55 6.73
C SER A 115 -7.47 -17.57 5.96
N LEU A 116 -7.48 -18.23 4.81
CA LEU A 116 -8.68 -18.56 4.04
C LEU A 116 -9.26 -19.93 4.42
N ALA A 117 -8.65 -20.65 5.37
CA ALA A 117 -9.10 -21.99 5.78
C ALA A 117 -10.45 -21.92 6.49
N ALA A 118 -11.34 -22.84 6.14
CA ALA A 118 -12.66 -22.92 6.74
C ALA A 118 -12.59 -23.18 8.27
N GLY A 119 -13.29 -22.35 9.04
CA GLY A 119 -13.32 -22.44 10.51
C GLY A 119 -12.25 -21.62 11.23
N GLU A 120 -11.28 -21.06 10.53
CA GLU A 120 -10.33 -20.11 11.09
C GLU A 120 -10.99 -18.73 11.30
N THR A 121 -10.84 -18.18 12.51
CA THR A 121 -11.43 -16.86 12.87
C THR A 121 -10.36 -15.84 13.27
N ALA A 122 -9.09 -16.22 13.22
CA ALA A 122 -7.98 -15.33 13.56
C ALA A 122 -7.87 -14.18 12.55
N THR A 123 -7.70 -12.96 13.08
CA THR A 123 -7.54 -11.73 12.28
C THR A 123 -6.24 -11.03 12.62
N ASP A 124 -5.88 -10.03 11.81
CA ASP A 124 -4.72 -9.17 12.03
C ASP A 124 -4.93 -8.10 13.13
N GLY A 125 -6.10 -8.09 13.79
CA GLY A 125 -6.47 -7.09 14.79
C GLY A 125 -6.50 -5.66 14.25
N GLY A 126 -6.66 -5.47 12.94
CA GLY A 126 -6.67 -4.16 12.27
C GLY A 126 -5.29 -3.57 12.01
N ALA A 127 -4.25 -4.39 12.02
CA ALA A 127 -2.88 -3.93 11.75
C ALA A 127 -2.72 -3.33 10.36
N LEU A 128 -3.26 -3.97 9.30
CA LEU A 128 -3.21 -3.47 7.93
C LEU A 128 -4.00 -2.17 7.77
N PHE A 129 -5.16 -2.06 8.40
CA PHE A 129 -5.95 -0.83 8.39
C PHE A 129 -5.21 0.34 9.04
N SER A 130 -4.62 0.11 10.22
CA SER A 130 -3.83 1.12 10.92
C SER A 130 -2.59 1.54 10.14
N LEU A 131 -1.92 0.58 9.49
CA LEU A 131 -0.79 0.85 8.61
C LEU A 131 -1.20 1.69 7.40
N ALA A 132 -2.33 1.39 6.75
CA ALA A 132 -2.83 2.17 5.62
C ALA A 132 -3.09 3.63 6.01
N ILE A 133 -3.64 3.89 7.19
CA ILE A 133 -3.83 5.25 7.72
C ILE A 133 -2.48 5.94 7.94
N ALA A 134 -1.52 5.28 8.59
CA ALA A 134 -0.20 5.86 8.82
C ALA A 134 0.54 6.19 7.51
N MET A 135 0.45 5.32 6.51
CA MET A 135 1.01 5.53 5.18
C MET A 135 0.31 6.70 4.46
N LEU A 136 -1.01 6.83 4.57
CA LEU A 136 -1.75 7.95 4.00
C LEU A 136 -1.28 9.27 4.61
N VAL A 137 -1.17 9.35 5.93
CA VAL A 137 -0.64 10.54 6.62
C VAL A 137 0.77 10.86 6.12
N ALA A 138 1.65 9.86 6.02
CA ALA A 138 3.01 10.06 5.51
C ALA A 138 3.01 10.61 4.07
N SER A 139 2.15 10.10 3.19
CA SER A 139 2.06 10.57 1.80
C SER A 139 1.56 12.02 1.71
N LEU A 140 0.56 12.39 2.51
CA LEU A 140 0.06 13.77 2.59
C LEU A 140 1.13 14.74 3.15
N LEU A 141 1.88 14.31 4.17
CA LEU A 141 2.99 15.08 4.72
C LEU A 141 4.10 15.31 3.67
N ILE A 142 4.44 14.32 2.85
CA ILE A 142 5.41 14.52 1.75
C ILE A 142 4.92 15.61 0.80
N MET A 143 3.65 15.60 0.42
CA MET A 143 3.11 16.63 -0.47
C MET A 143 3.20 18.04 0.14
N ALA A 144 3.08 18.15 1.46
CA ALA A 144 3.18 19.41 2.20
C ALA A 144 4.64 19.89 2.38
N VAL A 145 5.53 18.98 2.83
CA VAL A 145 6.89 19.37 3.27
C VAL A 145 7.94 19.29 2.16
N HIS A 146 7.70 18.53 1.08
CA HIS A 146 8.69 18.41 0.01
C HIS A 146 8.87 19.73 -0.72
N PRO A 147 10.09 20.28 -0.85
CA PRO A 147 10.35 21.58 -1.45
C PRO A 147 9.81 21.68 -2.88
N ARG A 148 9.09 22.74 -3.18
CA ARG A 148 8.68 23.05 -4.56
C ARG A 148 9.91 23.53 -5.33
N ARG A 149 10.12 23.00 -6.54
CA ARG A 149 11.06 23.64 -7.48
C ARG A 149 10.53 25.04 -7.77
N MET A 150 11.23 26.07 -7.29
CA MET A 150 10.99 27.41 -7.84
C MET A 150 11.46 27.40 -9.29
N ARG A 151 10.55 27.59 -10.24
CA ARG A 151 10.94 27.97 -11.61
C ARG A 151 11.65 29.31 -11.50
N GLN A 152 12.93 29.32 -11.75
CA GLN A 152 13.64 30.58 -12.08
C GLN A 152 13.21 30.89 -13.50
N TYR A 153 12.43 31.97 -13.64
CA TYR A 153 12.18 32.63 -14.90
C TYR A 153 13.32 33.58 -15.18
#